data_659b826c914b4082a579fb4acc38baf7
#
_entry.id   659b826c914b4082a579fb4acc38baf7
#
_cell.length_a   1.000
_cell.length_b   1.000
_cell.length_c   1.000
_cell.angle_alpha   90.00
_cell.angle_beta   90.00
_cell.angle_gamma   90.00
#
_symmetry.space_group_name_H-M   'P 1'
#
loop_
_entity.id
_entity.type
_entity.pdbx_description
1 polymer ?
#
loop_
_entity_poly.entity_id
_entity_poly.type
_entity_poly.pdbx_seq_one_letter_code
_entity_poly.pdbx_strand_id
1 'polypeptide(L)'
;MNILPNPAASDSAYFQTFKIFVFVIAFILSSFYLLSSILLPVIISFTLYTLIEPFTNYLVRKEVNHSLAIIFVLILMLSFSILAISFALPQLLGQVSILKSKLPLIFSQFEHFLTVYSQKLGGFIGVDFNVSDILISLLSQSSSLGNTVLVSVSEQVFAITLSLILVPLLTYFILKDYKSLRNKMMNWLPNSSFELGWMIYYRVTCQLQLYIRGVMIQSLIMAVVSSIGFYLIGLDIPVLLGTLTGLLNLVPYIGPLISMLLAVLVASAMTPFEPSIIYLSIAVIIAAQVIDNVIVIPSVIANAVDLHPVLVIVGILIFGNLFGTIGVILAIPALATAKIIYTNLYMDIYNAGQNT
;
A
#
# COMPACT_ATOMS: atom_id res chain seq x y z
N MET A 1 34.53 -15.91 44.70
CA MET A 1 34.03 -14.53 44.82
C MET A 1 32.99 -14.37 43.68
N ASN A 2 31.74 -14.73 43.94
CA ASN A 2 30.64 -14.66 42.97
C ASN A 2 30.18 -13.20 42.88
N ILE A 3 30.56 -12.52 41.81
CA ILE A 3 30.00 -11.19 41.46
C ILE A 3 28.64 -11.45 40.84
N LEU A 4 27.60 -11.44 41.66
CA LEU A 4 26.21 -11.43 41.17
C LEU A 4 26.03 -10.14 40.37
N PRO A 5 25.47 -10.19 39.15
CA PRO A 5 25.20 -8.99 38.38
C PRO A 5 24.19 -8.11 39.14
N ASN A 6 24.51 -6.85 39.30
CA ASN A 6 23.67 -5.87 40.00
C ASN A 6 22.35 -5.70 39.25
N PRO A 7 21.17 -6.10 39.78
CA PRO A 7 19.91 -6.03 39.08
C PRO A 7 19.52 -4.60 38.66
N ALA A 8 19.97 -3.61 39.42
CA ALA A 8 19.75 -2.20 39.06
C ALA A 8 20.49 -1.73 37.78
N ALA A 9 21.59 -2.43 37.40
CA ALA A 9 22.33 -2.11 36.18
C ALA A 9 21.65 -2.68 34.94
N SER A 10 20.92 -3.79 35.03
CA SER A 10 20.14 -4.34 33.94
C SER A 10 18.94 -3.49 33.61
N ASP A 11 18.18 -3.02 34.60
CA ASP A 11 17.01 -2.18 34.43
C ASP A 11 17.35 -0.84 33.77
N SER A 12 18.51 -0.27 34.12
CA SER A 12 18.96 0.98 33.50
C SER A 12 19.33 0.81 32.01
N ALA A 13 19.90 -0.33 31.62
CA ALA A 13 20.26 -0.61 30.23
C ALA A 13 19.02 -0.85 29.37
N TYR A 14 18.05 -1.62 29.85
CA TYR A 14 16.76 -1.82 29.16
C TYR A 14 15.99 -0.52 29.00
N PHE A 15 15.94 0.31 30.04
CA PHE A 15 15.27 1.61 29.99
C PHE A 15 15.96 2.58 29.03
N GLN A 16 17.28 2.56 28.91
CA GLN A 16 18.03 3.32 27.92
C GLN A 16 17.73 2.84 26.50
N THR A 17 17.72 1.53 26.29
CA THR A 17 17.39 0.95 24.96
C THR A 17 15.98 1.31 24.54
N PHE A 18 15.01 1.20 25.46
CA PHE A 18 13.63 1.62 25.20
C PHE A 18 13.54 3.12 24.83
N LYS A 19 14.25 4.00 25.55
CA LYS A 19 14.30 5.44 25.23
C LYS A 19 14.89 5.69 23.83
N ILE A 20 15.97 4.97 23.47
CA ILE A 20 16.58 5.08 22.14
C ILE A 20 15.57 4.66 21.05
N PHE A 21 14.87 3.53 21.23
CA PHE A 21 13.84 3.09 20.29
C PHE A 21 12.70 4.09 20.17
N VAL A 22 12.18 4.61 21.28
CA VAL A 22 11.12 5.63 21.29
C VAL A 22 11.61 6.92 20.60
N PHE A 23 12.84 7.34 20.88
CA PHE A 23 13.42 8.52 20.24
C PHE A 23 13.61 8.32 18.73
N VAL A 24 14.11 7.17 18.30
CA VAL A 24 14.27 6.83 16.89
C VAL A 24 12.91 6.79 16.17
N ILE A 25 11.91 6.18 16.78
CA ILE A 25 10.54 6.15 16.22
C ILE A 25 9.98 7.57 16.14
N ALA A 26 10.09 8.36 17.20
CA ALA A 26 9.62 9.75 17.21
C ALA A 26 10.35 10.61 16.18
N PHE A 27 11.67 10.43 16.02
CA PHE A 27 12.48 11.10 15.01
C PHE A 27 12.07 10.70 13.61
N ILE A 28 11.84 9.40 13.35
CA ILE A 28 11.33 8.89 12.09
C ILE A 28 9.97 9.51 11.79
N LEU A 29 9.01 9.44 12.72
CA LEU A 29 7.67 10.02 12.54
C LEU A 29 7.70 11.52 12.28
N SER A 30 8.55 12.27 13.02
CA SER A 30 8.75 13.70 12.81
C SER A 30 9.38 14.00 11.44
N SER A 31 10.38 13.21 11.04
CA SER A 31 10.99 13.31 9.71
C SER A 31 9.99 13.01 8.60
N PHE A 32 9.11 12.04 8.81
CA PHE A 32 8.01 11.72 7.90
C PHE A 32 7.04 12.88 7.72
N TYR A 33 6.72 13.60 8.79
CA TYR A 33 5.85 14.77 8.72
C TYR A 33 6.51 15.95 7.99
N LEU A 34 7.78 16.22 8.30
CA LEU A 34 8.53 17.33 7.71
C LEU A 34 8.92 17.09 6.24
N LEU A 35 9.11 15.84 5.83
CA LEU A 35 9.63 15.46 4.52
C LEU A 35 8.57 14.72 3.67
N SER A 36 7.30 15.02 3.85
CA SER A 36 6.18 14.33 3.18
C SER A 36 6.35 14.22 1.65
N SER A 37 6.95 15.24 1.01
CA SER A 37 7.20 15.26 -0.44
C SER A 37 8.26 14.25 -0.90
N ILE A 38 9.20 13.88 -0.03
CA ILE A 38 10.29 12.93 -0.35
C ILE A 38 9.90 11.50 0.01
N LEU A 39 8.87 11.35 0.83
CA LEU A 39 8.42 10.04 1.30
C LEU A 39 8.01 9.10 0.17
N LEU A 40 7.25 9.58 -0.78
CA LEU A 40 6.76 8.75 -1.89
C LEU A 40 7.93 8.15 -2.69
N PRO A 41 8.93 8.93 -3.17
CA PRO A 41 10.12 8.37 -3.81
C PRO A 41 10.88 7.36 -2.93
N VAL A 42 11.01 7.61 -1.63
CA VAL A 42 11.72 6.70 -0.70
C VAL A 42 10.96 5.37 -0.55
N ILE A 43 9.64 5.41 -0.37
CA ILE A 43 8.81 4.20 -0.25
C ILE A 43 8.85 3.39 -1.55
N ILE A 44 8.72 4.04 -2.70
CA ILE A 44 8.83 3.36 -4.00
C ILE A 44 10.21 2.74 -4.16
N SER A 45 11.28 3.47 -3.78
CA SER A 45 12.65 2.95 -3.85
C SER A 45 12.86 1.75 -2.92
N PHE A 46 12.30 1.79 -1.72
CA PHE A 46 12.35 0.66 -0.79
C PHE A 46 11.52 -0.54 -1.29
N THR A 47 10.38 -0.28 -1.90
CA THR A 47 9.56 -1.31 -2.56
C THR A 47 10.34 -1.97 -3.69
N LEU A 48 10.94 -1.17 -4.58
CA LEU A 48 11.79 -1.68 -5.66
C LEU A 48 13.01 -2.44 -5.12
N TYR A 49 13.65 -1.93 -4.06
CA TYR A 49 14.72 -2.64 -3.38
C TYR A 49 14.27 -4.05 -2.97
N THR A 50 13.13 -4.18 -2.30
CA THR A 50 12.64 -5.49 -1.84
C THR A 50 12.32 -6.45 -2.99
N LEU A 51 11.85 -5.93 -4.14
CA LEU A 51 11.57 -6.73 -5.33
C LEU A 51 12.84 -7.14 -6.07
N ILE A 52 13.83 -6.25 -6.15
CA ILE A 52 15.05 -6.45 -6.94
C ILE A 52 16.10 -7.28 -6.18
N GLU A 53 16.15 -7.18 -4.86
CA GLU A 53 17.16 -7.83 -4.01
C GLU A 53 17.35 -9.33 -4.30
N PRO A 54 16.31 -10.19 -4.43
CA PRO A 54 16.50 -11.60 -4.72
C PRO A 54 17.19 -11.86 -6.06
N PHE A 55 16.91 -11.04 -7.08
CA PHE A 55 17.52 -11.17 -8.40
C PHE A 55 19.00 -10.72 -8.39
N THR A 56 19.31 -9.64 -7.68
CA THR A 56 20.69 -9.20 -7.50
C THR A 56 21.50 -10.22 -6.73
N ASN A 57 20.96 -10.76 -5.63
CA ASN A 57 21.62 -11.78 -4.84
C ASN A 57 21.85 -13.08 -5.65
N TYR A 58 20.92 -13.43 -6.55
CA TYR A 58 21.10 -14.57 -7.45
C TYR A 58 22.29 -14.37 -8.39
N LEU A 59 22.45 -13.17 -8.98
CA LEU A 59 23.59 -12.87 -9.86
C LEU A 59 24.91 -12.81 -9.09
N VAL A 60 24.91 -12.25 -7.89
CA VAL A 60 26.11 -12.19 -7.03
C VAL A 60 26.58 -13.59 -6.64
N ARG A 61 25.64 -14.53 -6.38
CA ARG A 61 25.97 -15.95 -6.14
C ARG A 61 26.62 -16.63 -7.37
N LYS A 62 26.42 -16.08 -8.56
CA LYS A 62 27.08 -16.51 -9.81
C LYS A 62 28.39 -15.74 -10.10
N GLU A 63 28.99 -15.18 -9.05
CA GLU A 63 30.28 -14.46 -9.10
C GLU A 63 30.25 -13.15 -9.91
N VAL A 64 29.07 -12.62 -10.23
CA VAL A 64 28.94 -11.29 -10.84
C VAL A 64 29.26 -10.21 -9.79
N ASN A 65 30.03 -9.21 -10.18
CA ASN A 65 30.33 -8.07 -9.30
C ASN A 65 29.04 -7.42 -8.81
N HIS A 66 28.95 -7.16 -7.47
CA HIS A 66 27.75 -6.68 -6.81
C HIS A 66 27.17 -5.41 -7.47
N SER A 67 28.00 -4.42 -7.79
CA SER A 67 27.55 -3.17 -8.43
C SER A 67 27.03 -3.41 -9.85
N LEU A 68 27.69 -4.29 -10.62
CA LEU A 68 27.23 -4.65 -11.98
C LEU A 68 25.91 -5.44 -11.95
N ALA A 69 25.75 -6.34 -10.98
CA ALA A 69 24.50 -7.09 -10.80
C ALA A 69 23.32 -6.14 -10.50
N ILE A 70 23.51 -5.14 -9.63
CA ILE A 70 22.48 -4.16 -9.32
C ILE A 70 22.11 -3.35 -10.57
N ILE A 71 23.09 -2.81 -11.29
CA ILE A 71 22.85 -2.00 -12.49
C ILE A 71 22.13 -2.81 -13.55
N PHE A 72 22.57 -4.05 -13.78
CA PHE A 72 21.95 -4.94 -14.77
C PHE A 72 20.47 -5.21 -14.45
N VAL A 73 20.16 -5.58 -13.19
CA VAL A 73 18.77 -5.88 -12.79
C VAL A 73 17.91 -4.62 -12.83
N LEU A 74 18.45 -3.46 -12.43
CA LEU A 74 17.74 -2.17 -12.52
C LEU A 74 17.41 -1.82 -13.97
N ILE A 75 18.36 -1.92 -14.89
CA ILE A 75 18.13 -1.65 -16.31
C ILE A 75 17.09 -2.61 -16.88
N LEU A 76 17.21 -3.90 -16.58
CA LEU A 76 16.23 -4.91 -17.02
C LEU A 76 14.82 -4.60 -16.51
N MET A 77 14.70 -4.24 -15.24
CA MET A 77 13.40 -3.90 -14.62
C MET A 77 12.82 -2.60 -15.19
N LEU A 78 13.65 -1.58 -15.39
CA LEU A 78 13.22 -0.33 -16.04
C LEU A 78 12.78 -0.57 -17.48
N SER A 79 13.54 -1.37 -18.25
CA SER A 79 13.18 -1.73 -19.62
C SER A 79 11.86 -2.49 -19.67
N PHE A 80 11.67 -3.46 -18.77
CA PHE A 80 10.40 -4.19 -18.65
C PHE A 80 9.24 -3.27 -18.26
N SER A 81 9.46 -2.35 -17.33
CA SER A 81 8.43 -1.38 -16.91
C SER A 81 8.05 -0.43 -18.05
N ILE A 82 9.03 0.07 -18.82
CA ILE A 82 8.78 0.93 -19.98
C ILE A 82 7.97 0.16 -21.03
N LEU A 83 8.34 -1.08 -21.30
CA LEU A 83 7.63 -1.94 -22.23
C LEU A 83 6.20 -2.22 -21.77
N ALA A 84 6.00 -2.58 -20.51
CA ALA A 84 4.68 -2.80 -19.93
C ALA A 84 3.79 -1.54 -19.99
N ILE A 85 4.35 -0.38 -19.64
CA ILE A 85 3.66 0.91 -19.73
C ILE A 85 3.30 1.24 -21.17
N SER A 86 4.19 1.04 -22.12
CA SER A 86 3.95 1.34 -23.55
C SER A 86 2.79 0.53 -24.14
N PHE A 87 2.56 -0.69 -23.64
CA PHE A 87 1.40 -1.49 -24.02
C PHE A 87 0.13 -1.14 -23.25
N ALA A 88 0.23 -0.95 -21.93
CA ALA A 88 -0.93 -0.71 -21.08
C ALA A 88 -1.47 0.73 -21.20
N LEU A 89 -0.57 1.72 -21.31
CA LEU A 89 -0.95 3.14 -21.28
C LEU A 89 -1.93 3.55 -22.39
N PRO A 90 -1.76 3.16 -23.68
CA PRO A 90 -2.72 3.50 -24.72
C PRO A 90 -4.12 2.94 -24.45
N GLN A 91 -4.20 1.71 -23.94
CA GLN A 91 -5.47 1.08 -23.59
C GLN A 91 -6.14 1.80 -22.42
N LEU A 92 -5.38 2.13 -21.38
CA LEU A 92 -5.88 2.88 -20.23
C LEU A 92 -6.35 4.28 -20.62
N LEU A 93 -5.59 5.01 -21.44
CA LEU A 93 -5.98 6.35 -21.92
C LEU A 93 -7.24 6.29 -22.78
N GLY A 94 -7.38 5.28 -23.65
CA GLY A 94 -8.61 5.04 -24.39
C GLY A 94 -9.80 4.82 -23.46
N GLN A 95 -9.66 3.97 -22.45
CA GLN A 95 -10.72 3.71 -21.48
C GLN A 95 -11.01 4.91 -20.56
N VAL A 96 -10.02 5.72 -20.20
CA VAL A 96 -10.23 6.99 -19.49
C VAL A 96 -11.06 7.97 -20.31
N SER A 97 -10.85 8.03 -21.64
CA SER A 97 -11.68 8.88 -22.51
C SER A 97 -13.14 8.42 -22.57
N ILE A 98 -13.37 7.10 -22.61
CA ILE A 98 -14.72 6.51 -22.52
C ILE A 98 -15.35 6.83 -21.15
N LEU A 99 -14.60 6.67 -20.06
CA LEU A 99 -15.09 7.02 -18.74
C LEU A 99 -15.51 8.50 -18.66
N LYS A 100 -14.67 9.42 -19.17
CA LYS A 100 -14.98 10.86 -19.20
C LYS A 100 -16.29 11.16 -19.95
N SER A 101 -16.52 10.52 -21.09
CA SER A 101 -17.76 10.73 -21.87
C SER A 101 -18.99 10.15 -21.15
N LYS A 102 -18.81 9.12 -20.31
CA LYS A 102 -19.88 8.49 -19.54
C LYS A 102 -20.11 9.09 -18.15
N LEU A 103 -19.22 9.93 -17.66
CA LEU A 103 -19.38 10.55 -16.33
C LEU A 103 -20.73 11.24 -16.13
N PRO A 104 -21.26 12.05 -17.05
CA PRO A 104 -22.58 12.66 -16.87
C PRO A 104 -23.70 11.62 -16.70
N LEU A 105 -23.61 10.54 -17.47
CA LEU A 105 -24.58 9.43 -17.40
C LEU A 105 -24.45 8.66 -16.08
N ILE A 106 -23.23 8.40 -15.62
CA ILE A 106 -22.97 7.77 -14.31
C ILE A 106 -23.60 8.59 -13.20
N PHE A 107 -23.40 9.91 -13.22
CA PHE A 107 -23.96 10.80 -12.20
C PHE A 107 -25.48 10.85 -12.24
N SER A 108 -26.11 10.96 -13.42
CA SER A 108 -27.57 10.99 -13.54
C SER A 108 -28.20 9.65 -13.11
N GLN A 109 -27.58 8.54 -13.42
CA GLN A 109 -28.04 7.22 -12.99
C GLN A 109 -27.89 7.04 -11.46
N PHE A 110 -26.79 7.52 -10.90
CA PHE A 110 -26.56 7.49 -9.47
C PHE A 110 -27.54 8.38 -8.70
N GLU A 111 -27.83 9.56 -9.23
CA GLU A 111 -28.87 10.46 -8.71
C GLU A 111 -30.25 9.79 -8.71
N HIS A 112 -30.63 9.19 -9.82
CA HIS A 112 -31.88 8.47 -9.92
C HIS A 112 -31.95 7.28 -8.93
N PHE A 113 -30.85 6.53 -8.82
CA PHE A 113 -30.75 5.43 -7.84
C PHE A 113 -30.94 5.95 -6.42
N LEU A 114 -30.21 6.99 -6.02
CA LEU A 114 -30.28 7.57 -4.69
C LEU A 114 -31.66 8.17 -4.39
N THR A 115 -32.31 8.86 -5.33
CA THR A 115 -33.64 9.42 -5.15
C THR A 115 -34.69 8.33 -4.96
N VAL A 116 -34.65 7.26 -5.75
CA VAL A 116 -35.59 6.13 -5.61
C VAL A 116 -35.41 5.41 -4.27
N TYR A 117 -34.15 5.21 -3.84
CA TYR A 117 -33.88 4.51 -2.57
C TYR A 117 -34.05 5.41 -1.35
N SER A 118 -33.76 6.71 -1.44
CA SER A 118 -34.02 7.65 -0.33
C SER A 118 -35.51 7.80 -0.05
N GLN A 119 -36.35 7.83 -1.09
CA GLN A 119 -37.81 7.81 -0.92
C GLN A 119 -38.31 6.51 -0.26
N LYS A 120 -37.73 5.35 -0.61
CA LYS A 120 -38.07 4.08 0.02
C LYS A 120 -37.57 3.99 1.47
N LEU A 121 -36.38 4.49 1.76
CA LEU A 121 -35.78 4.46 3.08
C LEU A 121 -36.33 5.60 3.99
N GLY A 122 -36.60 6.79 3.43
CA GLY A 122 -37.24 7.89 4.13
C GLY A 122 -38.60 7.54 4.70
N GLY A 123 -39.39 6.74 3.96
CA GLY A 123 -40.64 6.16 4.44
C GLY A 123 -40.46 5.15 5.59
N PHE A 124 -39.27 4.58 5.77
CA PHE A 124 -38.98 3.60 6.83
C PHE A 124 -38.32 4.22 8.07
N ILE A 125 -37.50 5.27 7.90
CA ILE A 125 -36.63 5.86 8.96
C ILE A 125 -37.11 7.25 9.38
N GLY A 126 -38.01 7.88 8.61
CA GLY A 126 -38.54 9.23 8.94
C GLY A 126 -37.53 10.36 8.80
N VAL A 127 -36.45 10.16 8.04
CA VAL A 127 -35.39 11.17 7.79
C VAL A 127 -35.33 11.46 6.30
N ASP A 128 -35.66 12.69 5.90
CA ASP A 128 -35.48 13.17 4.52
C ASP A 128 -33.99 13.44 4.27
N PHE A 129 -33.32 12.47 3.64
CA PHE A 129 -31.98 12.69 3.14
C PHE A 129 -32.04 13.52 1.84
N ASN A 130 -31.62 14.78 1.94
CA ASN A 130 -31.52 15.67 0.78
C ASN A 130 -30.24 15.31 -0.01
N VAL A 131 -30.33 14.25 -0.80
CA VAL A 131 -29.22 13.67 -1.58
C VAL A 131 -28.77 14.64 -2.67
N SER A 132 -29.67 15.51 -3.17
CA SER A 132 -29.38 16.51 -4.18
C SER A 132 -28.29 17.49 -3.78
N ASP A 133 -28.22 17.92 -2.51
CA ASP A 133 -27.20 18.87 -2.07
C ASP A 133 -25.80 18.24 -2.02
N ILE A 134 -25.72 16.96 -1.67
CA ILE A 134 -24.45 16.20 -1.68
C ILE A 134 -23.97 16.00 -3.14
N LEU A 135 -24.91 15.68 -4.04
CA LEU A 135 -24.59 15.49 -5.47
C LEU A 135 -24.21 16.79 -6.16
N ILE A 136 -24.91 17.89 -5.88
CA ILE A 136 -24.56 19.21 -6.42
C ILE A 136 -23.16 19.64 -5.95
N SER A 137 -22.81 19.38 -4.69
CA SER A 137 -21.46 19.66 -4.18
C SER A 137 -20.39 18.79 -4.86
N LEU A 138 -20.67 17.52 -5.14
CA LEU A 138 -19.78 16.62 -5.87
C LEU A 138 -19.67 16.99 -7.35
N LEU A 139 -20.78 17.38 -8.00
CA LEU A 139 -20.82 17.79 -9.39
C LEU A 139 -20.12 19.13 -9.61
N SER A 140 -20.32 20.10 -8.73
CA SER A 140 -19.61 21.38 -8.79
C SER A 140 -18.10 21.22 -8.59
N GLN A 141 -17.68 20.28 -7.75
CA GLN A 141 -16.29 19.89 -7.64
C GLN A 141 -15.78 19.13 -8.88
N SER A 142 -16.61 18.30 -9.52
CA SER A 142 -16.18 17.54 -10.71
C SER A 142 -15.96 18.42 -11.95
N SER A 143 -16.71 19.50 -12.11
CA SER A 143 -16.47 20.48 -13.19
C SER A 143 -15.17 21.28 -12.98
N SER A 144 -14.79 21.52 -11.73
CA SER A 144 -13.50 22.10 -11.38
C SER A 144 -12.35 21.08 -11.51
N LEU A 145 -12.60 19.78 -11.32
CA LEU A 145 -11.61 18.71 -11.45
C LEU A 145 -11.00 18.64 -12.87
N GLY A 146 -11.77 18.95 -13.91
CA GLY A 146 -11.26 18.98 -15.28
C GLY A 146 -10.15 20.04 -15.48
N ASN A 147 -10.33 21.22 -14.92
CA ASN A 147 -9.34 22.30 -14.98
C ASN A 147 -8.23 22.11 -13.93
N THR A 148 -8.57 21.64 -12.74
CA THR A 148 -7.60 21.35 -11.65
C THR A 148 -6.66 20.22 -12.05
N VAL A 149 -7.15 19.18 -12.77
CA VAL A 149 -6.32 18.09 -13.28
C VAL A 149 -5.29 18.59 -14.30
N LEU A 150 -5.65 19.55 -15.17
CA LEU A 150 -4.69 20.11 -16.14
C LEU A 150 -3.61 20.98 -15.47
N VAL A 151 -3.97 21.76 -14.46
CA VAL A 151 -3.01 22.59 -13.69
C VAL A 151 -2.15 21.70 -12.79
N SER A 152 -2.76 20.73 -12.08
CA SER A 152 -2.01 19.80 -11.23
C SER A 152 -1.11 18.87 -12.03
N VAL A 153 -1.43 18.54 -13.28
CA VAL A 153 -0.53 17.76 -14.16
C VAL A 153 0.77 18.50 -14.42
N SER A 154 0.75 19.82 -14.64
CA SER A 154 1.98 20.58 -14.89
C SER A 154 2.89 20.67 -13.66
N GLU A 155 2.33 20.81 -12.47
CA GLU A 155 3.08 20.77 -11.20
C GLU A 155 3.58 19.35 -10.87
N GLN A 156 2.76 18.34 -11.19
CA GLN A 156 3.14 16.95 -10.98
C GLN A 156 4.17 16.43 -11.99
N VAL A 157 4.25 17.00 -13.21
CA VAL A 157 5.30 16.63 -14.19
C VAL A 157 6.71 16.80 -13.61
N PHE A 158 6.95 17.90 -12.90
CA PHE A 158 8.25 18.08 -12.23
C PHE A 158 8.48 17.03 -11.14
N ALA A 159 7.49 16.77 -10.29
CA ALA A 159 7.59 15.76 -9.24
C ALA A 159 7.75 14.34 -9.80
N ILE A 160 7.04 14.01 -10.87
CA ILE A 160 7.16 12.73 -11.58
C ILE A 160 8.55 12.60 -12.22
N THR A 161 9.04 13.64 -12.90
CA THR A 161 10.37 13.64 -13.53
C THR A 161 11.47 13.49 -12.49
N LEU A 162 11.35 14.21 -11.38
CA LEU A 162 12.29 14.10 -10.26
C LEU A 162 12.25 12.68 -9.66
N SER A 163 11.06 12.12 -9.47
CA SER A 163 10.88 10.75 -8.95
C SER A 163 11.44 9.71 -9.91
N LEU A 164 11.30 9.90 -11.22
CA LEU A 164 11.84 8.99 -12.24
C LEU A 164 13.37 8.86 -12.17
N ILE A 165 14.06 9.91 -11.74
CA ILE A 165 15.51 9.90 -11.53
C ILE A 165 15.86 9.44 -10.10
N LEU A 166 15.17 9.98 -9.10
CA LEU A 166 15.47 9.69 -7.69
C LEU A 166 15.19 8.23 -7.31
N VAL A 167 14.10 7.65 -7.79
CA VAL A 167 13.71 6.29 -7.40
C VAL A 167 14.76 5.26 -7.80
N PRO A 168 15.22 5.16 -9.07
CA PRO A 168 16.28 4.23 -9.44
C PRO A 168 17.61 4.51 -8.71
N LEU A 169 17.94 5.79 -8.53
CA LEU A 169 19.15 6.21 -7.85
C LEU A 169 19.14 5.79 -6.37
N LEU A 170 18.05 6.08 -5.66
CA LEU A 170 17.90 5.67 -4.26
C LEU A 170 17.87 4.13 -4.14
N THR A 171 17.18 3.44 -5.04
CA THR A 171 17.15 1.97 -5.07
C THR A 171 18.57 1.40 -5.24
N TYR A 172 19.37 1.99 -6.14
CA TYR A 172 20.77 1.60 -6.32
C TYR A 172 21.59 1.76 -5.03
N PHE A 173 21.50 2.93 -4.39
CA PHE A 173 22.24 3.19 -3.15
C PHE A 173 21.75 2.31 -2.00
N ILE A 174 20.44 2.08 -1.87
CA ILE A 174 19.91 1.16 -0.87
C ILE A 174 20.49 -0.23 -1.09
N LEU A 175 20.43 -0.78 -2.33
CA LEU A 175 20.97 -2.10 -2.64
C LEU A 175 22.47 -2.20 -2.38
N LYS A 176 23.23 -1.17 -2.72
CA LYS A 176 24.69 -1.14 -2.59
C LYS A 176 25.13 -1.02 -1.13
N ASP A 177 24.54 -0.07 -0.41
CA ASP A 177 25.04 0.37 0.90
C ASP A 177 24.25 -0.19 2.09
N TYR A 178 23.15 -0.92 1.85
CA TYR A 178 22.28 -1.44 2.88
C TYR A 178 23.00 -2.19 4.00
N LYS A 179 23.95 -3.07 3.64
CA LYS A 179 24.72 -3.86 4.63
C LYS A 179 25.61 -2.96 5.50
N SER A 180 26.23 -1.96 4.88
CA SER A 180 27.08 -0.97 5.58
C SER A 180 26.25 -0.10 6.52
N LEU A 181 25.13 0.41 6.02
CA LEU A 181 24.21 1.25 6.81
C LEU A 181 23.66 0.48 8.02
N ARG A 182 23.17 -0.73 7.79
CA ARG A 182 22.72 -1.64 8.85
C ARG A 182 23.79 -1.83 9.92
N ASN A 183 25.02 -2.17 9.53
CA ASN A 183 26.10 -2.43 10.48
C ASN A 183 26.44 -1.18 11.30
N LYS A 184 26.44 0.01 10.66
CA LYS A 184 26.62 1.29 11.37
C LYS A 184 25.50 1.51 12.40
N MET A 185 24.25 1.27 12.03
CA MET A 185 23.11 1.43 12.96
C MET A 185 23.22 0.45 14.15
N MET A 186 23.59 -0.81 13.89
CA MET A 186 23.76 -1.80 14.97
C MET A 186 24.89 -1.42 15.93
N ASN A 187 25.97 -0.83 15.44
CA ASN A 187 27.09 -0.39 16.28
C ASN A 187 26.75 0.79 17.22
N TRP A 188 25.60 1.45 17.04
CA TRP A 188 25.12 2.48 17.98
C TRP A 188 24.44 1.87 19.21
N LEU A 189 24.09 0.59 19.16
CA LEU A 189 23.45 -0.08 20.29
C LEU A 189 24.50 -0.44 21.36
N PRO A 190 24.13 -0.31 22.66
CA PRO A 190 24.96 -0.84 23.76
C PRO A 190 25.17 -2.35 23.61
N ASN A 191 26.34 -2.84 24.04
CA ASN A 191 26.67 -4.28 23.96
C ASN A 191 25.63 -5.18 24.64
N SER A 192 25.04 -4.71 25.73
CA SER A 192 23.98 -5.45 26.46
C SER A 192 22.69 -5.65 25.67
N SER A 193 22.42 -4.80 24.69
CA SER A 193 21.18 -4.83 23.89
C SER A 193 21.43 -5.17 22.43
N PHE A 194 22.67 -5.52 22.07
CA PHE A 194 23.06 -5.78 20.69
C PHE A 194 22.31 -6.96 20.09
N GLU A 195 22.21 -8.07 20.83
CA GLU A 195 21.52 -9.28 20.36
C GLU A 195 20.03 -9.04 20.18
N LEU A 196 19.39 -8.37 21.14
CA LEU A 196 17.98 -7.99 21.06
C LEU A 196 17.73 -7.05 19.86
N GLY A 197 18.56 -6.03 19.70
CA GLY A 197 18.46 -5.10 18.58
C GLY A 197 18.62 -5.77 17.23
N TRP A 198 19.59 -6.72 17.13
CA TRP A 198 19.79 -7.51 15.91
C TRP A 198 18.59 -8.41 15.60
N MET A 199 18.02 -9.06 16.62
CA MET A 199 16.84 -9.91 16.46
C MET A 199 15.63 -9.11 16.01
N ILE A 200 15.34 -7.96 16.64
CA ILE A 200 14.23 -7.07 16.26
C ILE A 200 14.43 -6.58 14.83
N TYR A 201 15.62 -6.06 14.51
CA TYR A 201 15.94 -5.59 13.16
C TYR A 201 15.70 -6.67 12.10
N TYR A 202 16.20 -7.89 12.34
CA TYR A 202 16.04 -9.02 11.41
C TYR A 202 14.57 -9.37 11.20
N ARG A 203 13.80 -9.49 12.29
CA ARG A 203 12.36 -9.81 12.23
C ARG A 203 11.58 -8.72 11.49
N VAL A 204 11.79 -7.46 11.83
CA VAL A 204 11.13 -6.31 11.19
C VAL A 204 11.45 -6.27 9.71
N THR A 205 12.72 -6.36 9.33
CA THR A 205 13.14 -6.30 7.93
C THR A 205 12.56 -7.45 7.12
N CYS A 206 12.66 -8.67 7.64
CA CYS A 206 12.12 -9.86 6.97
C CYS A 206 10.60 -9.74 6.76
N GLN A 207 9.88 -9.30 7.81
CA GLN A 207 8.43 -9.11 7.74
C GLN A 207 8.02 -8.02 6.75
N LEU A 208 8.70 -6.88 6.76
CA LEU A 208 8.44 -5.79 5.82
C LEU A 208 8.67 -6.24 4.37
N GLN A 209 9.78 -6.95 4.10
CA GLN A 209 10.07 -7.46 2.77
C GLN A 209 9.02 -8.47 2.30
N LEU A 210 8.63 -9.43 3.14
CA LEU A 210 7.58 -10.39 2.81
C LEU A 210 6.24 -9.71 2.54
N TYR A 211 5.86 -8.74 3.39
CA TYR A 211 4.62 -8.00 3.23
C TYR A 211 4.59 -7.21 1.91
N ILE A 212 5.64 -6.42 1.63
CA ILE A 212 5.69 -5.60 0.42
C ILE A 212 5.65 -6.47 -0.83
N ARG A 213 6.46 -7.53 -0.89
CA ARG A 213 6.42 -8.49 -2.01
C ARG A 213 5.03 -9.11 -2.15
N GLY A 214 4.46 -9.54 -1.04
CA GLY A 214 3.14 -10.15 -1.00
C GLY A 214 2.06 -9.24 -1.56
N VAL A 215 1.98 -8.02 -1.06
CA VAL A 215 0.97 -7.04 -1.49
C VAL A 215 1.14 -6.63 -2.95
N MET A 216 2.38 -6.50 -3.45
CA MET A 216 2.63 -6.19 -4.86
C MET A 216 2.14 -7.32 -5.78
N ILE A 217 2.47 -8.57 -5.45
CA ILE A 217 2.02 -9.74 -6.21
C ILE A 217 0.49 -9.88 -6.13
N GLN A 218 -0.09 -9.73 -4.94
CA GLN A 218 -1.53 -9.75 -4.72
C GLN A 218 -2.23 -8.70 -5.57
N SER A 219 -1.79 -7.44 -5.53
CA SER A 219 -2.38 -6.34 -6.30
C SER A 219 -2.31 -6.59 -7.81
N LEU A 220 -1.20 -7.16 -8.29
CA LEU A 220 -1.05 -7.51 -9.70
C LEU A 220 -2.02 -8.63 -10.11
N ILE A 221 -2.13 -9.68 -9.30
CA ILE A 221 -3.08 -10.78 -9.55
C ILE A 221 -4.51 -10.25 -9.57
N MET A 222 -4.87 -9.42 -8.59
CA MET A 222 -6.21 -8.83 -8.50
C MET A 222 -6.52 -7.92 -9.69
N ALA A 223 -5.54 -7.13 -10.17
CA ALA A 223 -5.69 -6.32 -11.37
C ALA A 223 -5.99 -7.19 -12.61
N VAL A 224 -5.23 -8.29 -12.78
CA VAL A 224 -5.39 -9.19 -13.93
C VAL A 224 -6.70 -9.95 -13.86
N VAL A 225 -7.00 -10.59 -12.73
CA VAL A 225 -8.22 -11.39 -12.54
C VAL A 225 -9.47 -10.54 -12.73
N SER A 226 -9.51 -9.34 -12.11
CA SER A 226 -10.64 -8.43 -12.26
C SER A 226 -10.76 -7.88 -13.68
N SER A 227 -9.65 -7.55 -14.36
CA SER A 227 -9.67 -7.11 -15.76
C SER A 227 -10.25 -8.18 -16.68
N ILE A 228 -9.83 -9.43 -16.51
CA ILE A 228 -10.34 -10.56 -17.29
C ILE A 228 -11.84 -10.76 -16.99
N GLY A 229 -12.23 -10.75 -15.71
CA GLY A 229 -13.64 -10.91 -15.32
C GLY A 229 -14.52 -9.81 -15.92
N PHE A 230 -14.11 -8.55 -15.84
CA PHE A 230 -14.84 -7.42 -16.43
C PHE A 230 -14.88 -7.48 -17.96
N TYR A 231 -13.81 -7.95 -18.60
CA TYR A 231 -13.77 -8.15 -20.05
C TYR A 231 -14.76 -9.23 -20.50
N LEU A 232 -14.85 -10.35 -19.77
CA LEU A 232 -15.74 -11.47 -20.10
C LEU A 232 -17.22 -11.09 -20.00
N ILE A 233 -17.60 -10.20 -19.09
CA ILE A 233 -18.97 -9.71 -18.96
C ILE A 233 -19.30 -8.56 -19.92
N GLY A 234 -18.31 -8.12 -20.74
CA GLY A 234 -18.50 -7.06 -21.75
C GLY A 234 -18.54 -5.65 -21.18
N LEU A 235 -17.89 -5.37 -20.05
CA LEU A 235 -17.84 -4.01 -19.50
C LEU A 235 -17.01 -3.10 -20.41
N ASP A 236 -17.40 -1.81 -20.57
CA ASP A 236 -16.75 -0.87 -21.51
C ASP A 236 -15.29 -0.53 -21.17
N ILE A 237 -14.92 -0.56 -19.89
CA ILE A 237 -13.61 -0.15 -19.42
C ILE A 237 -12.97 -1.23 -18.49
N PRO A 238 -12.83 -2.48 -18.97
CA PRO A 238 -12.46 -3.61 -18.12
C PRO A 238 -11.04 -3.51 -17.56
N VAL A 239 -10.08 -3.08 -18.38
CA VAL A 239 -8.67 -2.98 -17.97
C VAL A 239 -8.48 -1.84 -16.97
N LEU A 240 -9.14 -0.72 -17.18
CA LEU A 240 -9.08 0.42 -16.26
C LEU A 240 -9.65 0.03 -14.88
N LEU A 241 -10.85 -0.56 -14.86
CA LEU A 241 -11.47 -1.00 -13.59
C LEU A 241 -10.68 -2.09 -12.90
N GLY A 242 -10.17 -3.07 -13.63
CA GLY A 242 -9.34 -4.13 -13.06
C GLY A 242 -8.03 -3.59 -12.51
N THR A 243 -7.37 -2.66 -13.20
CA THR A 243 -6.16 -2.00 -12.71
C THR A 243 -6.46 -1.19 -11.44
N LEU A 244 -7.57 -0.44 -11.42
CA LEU A 244 -8.01 0.28 -10.22
C LEU A 244 -8.33 -0.69 -9.08
N THR A 245 -8.98 -1.81 -9.35
CA THR A 245 -9.24 -2.86 -8.34
C THR A 245 -7.94 -3.36 -7.72
N GLY A 246 -6.92 -3.66 -8.53
CA GLY A 246 -5.62 -4.08 -8.04
C GLY A 246 -4.93 -2.99 -7.22
N LEU A 247 -4.95 -1.73 -7.66
CA LEU A 247 -4.37 -0.61 -6.91
C LEU A 247 -5.11 -0.35 -5.60
N LEU A 248 -6.43 -0.37 -5.61
CA LEU A 248 -7.25 -0.20 -4.41
C LEU A 248 -7.03 -1.34 -3.41
N ASN A 249 -6.72 -2.54 -3.89
CA ASN A 249 -6.43 -3.71 -3.04
C ASN A 249 -5.16 -3.56 -2.19
N LEU A 250 -4.32 -2.53 -2.44
CA LEU A 250 -3.25 -2.13 -1.50
C LEU A 250 -3.79 -1.75 -0.13
N VAL A 251 -5.07 -1.37 -0.04
CA VAL A 251 -5.76 -1.03 1.20
C VAL A 251 -6.78 -2.12 1.52
N PRO A 252 -6.50 -3.03 2.47
CA PRO A 252 -7.41 -4.11 2.82
C PRO A 252 -8.79 -3.61 3.25
N TYR A 253 -9.82 -4.39 2.98
CA TYR A 253 -11.24 -4.11 3.27
C TYR A 253 -11.83 -2.93 2.50
N ILE A 254 -11.15 -1.79 2.45
CA ILE A 254 -11.63 -0.58 1.77
C ILE A 254 -11.54 -0.74 0.25
N GLY A 255 -10.43 -1.32 -0.23
CA GLY A 255 -10.20 -1.53 -1.67
C GLY A 255 -11.30 -2.29 -2.37
N PRO A 256 -11.67 -3.49 -1.93
CA PRO A 256 -12.76 -4.27 -2.52
C PRO A 256 -14.10 -3.54 -2.52
N LEU A 257 -14.44 -2.83 -1.44
CA LEU A 257 -15.69 -2.06 -1.34
C LEU A 257 -15.75 -0.93 -2.38
N ILE A 258 -14.67 -0.14 -2.49
CA ILE A 258 -14.60 0.94 -3.49
C ILE A 258 -14.61 0.35 -4.90
N SER A 259 -13.90 -0.75 -5.14
CA SER A 259 -13.87 -1.41 -6.44
C SER A 259 -15.25 -1.92 -6.86
N MET A 260 -16.00 -2.50 -5.92
CA MET A 260 -17.38 -2.93 -6.15
C MET A 260 -18.29 -1.75 -6.49
N LEU A 261 -18.19 -0.65 -5.74
CA LEU A 261 -18.94 0.56 -6.00
C LEU A 261 -18.65 1.12 -7.40
N LEU A 262 -17.37 1.23 -7.77
CA LEU A 262 -16.94 1.71 -9.09
C LEU A 262 -17.45 0.80 -10.21
N ALA A 263 -17.38 -0.52 -10.04
CA ALA A 263 -17.86 -1.48 -11.03
C ALA A 263 -19.37 -1.37 -11.25
N VAL A 264 -20.14 -1.23 -10.17
CA VAL A 264 -21.61 -1.02 -10.24
C VAL A 264 -21.93 0.31 -10.94
N LEU A 265 -21.24 1.40 -10.60
CA LEU A 265 -21.42 2.71 -11.23
C LEU A 265 -21.16 2.67 -12.73
N VAL A 266 -20.07 2.04 -13.16
CA VAL A 266 -19.74 1.90 -14.57
C VAL A 266 -20.74 1.00 -15.29
N ALA A 267 -21.13 -0.11 -14.70
CA ALA A 267 -22.15 -1.03 -15.26
C ALA A 267 -23.51 -0.34 -15.43
N SER A 268 -23.92 0.53 -14.49
CA SER A 268 -25.16 1.27 -14.59
C SER A 268 -25.20 2.28 -15.75
N ALA A 269 -24.03 2.77 -16.18
CA ALA A 269 -23.90 3.72 -17.27
C ALA A 269 -23.69 3.08 -18.65
N MET A 270 -23.85 1.78 -18.78
CA MET A 270 -23.78 1.10 -20.07
C MET A 270 -25.01 1.40 -20.93
N THR A 271 -24.78 1.51 -22.22
CA THR A 271 -25.85 1.73 -23.22
C THR A 271 -25.77 0.66 -24.32
N PRO A 272 -26.82 -0.16 -24.50
CA PRO A 272 -28.09 -0.17 -23.75
C PRO A 272 -27.91 -0.60 -22.29
N PHE A 273 -28.77 -0.08 -21.41
CA PHE A 273 -28.75 -0.45 -19.99
C PHE A 273 -29.23 -1.89 -19.80
N GLU A 274 -28.37 -2.72 -19.23
CA GLU A 274 -28.67 -4.11 -18.89
C GLU A 274 -28.45 -4.36 -17.41
N PRO A 275 -29.51 -4.54 -16.61
CA PRO A 275 -29.40 -4.81 -15.17
C PRO A 275 -28.55 -6.05 -14.83
N SER A 276 -28.51 -7.04 -15.74
CA SER A 276 -27.70 -8.25 -15.60
C SER A 276 -26.22 -7.96 -15.43
N ILE A 277 -25.70 -6.93 -16.12
CA ILE A 277 -24.28 -6.56 -16.05
C ILE A 277 -23.91 -6.01 -14.66
N ILE A 278 -24.83 -5.35 -13.96
CA ILE A 278 -24.61 -4.90 -12.59
C ILE A 278 -24.39 -6.12 -11.67
N TYR A 279 -25.27 -7.11 -11.74
CA TYR A 279 -25.13 -8.32 -10.92
C TYR A 279 -23.87 -9.11 -11.29
N LEU A 280 -23.54 -9.20 -12.57
CA LEU A 280 -22.33 -9.85 -13.04
C LEU A 280 -21.07 -9.08 -12.59
N SER A 281 -21.09 -7.75 -12.57
CA SER A 281 -19.97 -6.93 -12.07
C SER A 281 -19.70 -7.16 -10.59
N ILE A 282 -20.76 -7.26 -9.78
CA ILE A 282 -20.67 -7.64 -8.37
C ILE A 282 -20.11 -9.06 -8.23
N ALA A 283 -20.62 -10.00 -9.05
CA ALA A 283 -20.13 -11.38 -9.03
C ALA A 283 -18.66 -11.50 -9.38
N VAL A 284 -18.15 -10.70 -10.34
CA VAL A 284 -16.73 -10.65 -10.69
C VAL A 284 -15.89 -10.22 -9.49
N ILE A 285 -16.27 -9.15 -8.80
CA ILE A 285 -15.53 -8.68 -7.62
C ILE A 285 -15.58 -9.72 -6.49
N ILE A 286 -16.74 -10.34 -6.24
CA ILE A 286 -16.86 -11.39 -5.22
C ILE A 286 -15.99 -12.59 -5.60
N ALA A 287 -16.00 -13.03 -6.86
CA ALA A 287 -15.18 -14.13 -7.32
C ALA A 287 -13.67 -13.81 -7.19
N ALA A 288 -13.28 -12.60 -7.59
CA ALA A 288 -11.91 -12.12 -7.40
C ALA A 288 -11.53 -12.11 -5.91
N GLN A 289 -12.43 -11.68 -5.03
CA GLN A 289 -12.20 -11.65 -3.59
C GLN A 289 -12.11 -13.06 -2.97
N VAL A 290 -12.89 -14.01 -3.49
CA VAL A 290 -12.75 -15.42 -3.10
C VAL A 290 -11.40 -15.98 -3.49
N ILE A 291 -10.95 -15.71 -4.73
CA ILE A 291 -9.60 -16.09 -5.20
C ILE A 291 -8.53 -15.46 -4.31
N ASP A 292 -8.67 -14.18 -3.97
CA ASP A 292 -7.74 -13.47 -3.10
C ASP A 292 -7.64 -14.14 -1.72
N ASN A 293 -8.77 -14.35 -1.05
CA ASN A 293 -8.81 -14.88 0.31
C ASN A 293 -8.42 -16.37 0.41
N VAL A 294 -8.76 -17.17 -0.61
CA VAL A 294 -8.55 -18.63 -0.57
C VAL A 294 -7.19 -19.03 -1.14
N ILE A 295 -6.71 -18.33 -2.15
CA ILE A 295 -5.49 -18.71 -2.88
C ILE A 295 -4.36 -17.70 -2.67
N VAL A 296 -4.61 -16.41 -2.92
CA VAL A 296 -3.53 -15.41 -2.99
C VAL A 296 -2.98 -15.09 -1.60
N ILE A 297 -3.84 -14.71 -0.66
CA ILE A 297 -3.41 -14.35 0.70
C ILE A 297 -2.65 -15.50 1.37
N PRO A 298 -3.16 -16.75 1.41
CA PRO A 298 -2.42 -17.86 2.02
C PRO A 298 -1.09 -18.17 1.33
N SER A 299 -1.01 -17.99 0.00
CA SER A 299 0.18 -18.32 -0.77
C SER A 299 1.28 -17.24 -0.68
N VAL A 300 0.90 -15.98 -0.50
CA VAL A 300 1.81 -14.84 -0.68
C VAL A 300 2.01 -14.04 0.61
N ILE A 301 1.00 -13.94 1.47
CA ILE A 301 0.99 -13.04 2.65
C ILE A 301 0.85 -13.81 3.98
N ALA A 302 0.49 -15.10 3.98
CA ALA A 302 0.08 -15.85 5.18
C ALA A 302 1.01 -15.70 6.40
N ASN A 303 2.31 -15.50 6.18
CA ASN A 303 3.29 -15.35 7.23
C ASN A 303 3.73 -13.90 7.48
N ALA A 304 3.15 -12.94 6.74
CA ALA A 304 3.64 -11.57 6.76
C ALA A 304 2.99 -10.70 7.84
N VAL A 305 1.73 -10.95 8.23
CA VAL A 305 1.04 -10.05 9.18
C VAL A 305 -0.02 -10.82 9.98
N ASP A 306 0.21 -10.94 11.28
CA ASP A 306 -0.77 -11.44 12.23
C ASP A 306 -1.30 -10.26 13.08
N LEU A 307 -2.23 -9.48 12.50
CA LEU A 307 -2.89 -8.34 13.15
C LEU A 307 -4.40 -8.56 13.20
N HIS A 308 -5.00 -8.17 14.32
CA HIS A 308 -6.46 -8.19 14.43
C HIS A 308 -7.07 -7.18 13.45
N PRO A 309 -8.15 -7.52 12.70
CA PRO A 309 -8.76 -6.63 11.72
C PRO A 309 -9.12 -5.23 12.22
N VAL A 310 -9.59 -5.13 13.46
CA VAL A 310 -9.93 -3.85 14.10
C VAL A 310 -8.69 -2.95 14.21
N LEU A 311 -7.53 -3.51 14.59
CA LEU A 311 -6.28 -2.74 14.66
C LEU A 311 -5.85 -2.23 13.28
N VAL A 312 -6.06 -3.04 12.25
CA VAL A 312 -5.76 -2.63 10.86
C VAL A 312 -6.65 -1.44 10.46
N ILE A 313 -7.96 -1.52 10.70
CA ILE A 313 -8.90 -0.43 10.37
C ILE A 313 -8.55 0.84 11.14
N VAL A 314 -8.37 0.75 12.46
CA VAL A 314 -7.99 1.89 13.30
C VAL A 314 -6.65 2.48 12.86
N GLY A 315 -5.68 1.62 12.55
CA GLY A 315 -4.38 2.05 12.03
C GLY A 315 -4.50 2.80 10.71
N ILE A 316 -5.28 2.29 9.76
CA ILE A 316 -5.54 2.97 8.48
C ILE A 316 -6.14 4.36 8.72
N LEU A 317 -7.09 4.50 9.64
CA LEU A 317 -7.71 5.79 9.97
C LEU A 317 -6.71 6.76 10.61
N ILE A 318 -5.91 6.30 11.58
CA ILE A 318 -4.91 7.13 12.25
C ILE A 318 -3.81 7.56 11.28
N PHE A 319 -3.17 6.60 10.60
CA PHE A 319 -2.08 6.90 9.68
C PHE A 319 -2.56 7.67 8.44
N GLY A 320 -3.78 7.40 7.99
CA GLY A 320 -4.43 8.13 6.90
C GLY A 320 -4.66 9.60 7.25
N ASN A 321 -5.10 9.88 8.48
CA ASN A 321 -5.28 11.26 8.95
C ASN A 321 -3.95 12.00 9.14
N LEU A 322 -2.90 11.30 9.61
CA LEU A 322 -1.59 11.90 9.87
C LEU A 322 -0.76 12.12 8.59
N PHE A 323 -0.79 11.18 7.65
CA PHE A 323 0.12 11.13 6.51
C PHE A 323 -0.60 10.99 5.16
N GLY A 324 -1.93 11.17 5.13
CA GLY A 324 -2.74 11.05 3.91
C GLY A 324 -2.69 9.66 3.29
N THR A 325 -2.77 9.58 1.96
CA THR A 325 -2.77 8.32 1.21
C THR A 325 -1.53 7.45 1.45
N ILE A 326 -0.38 8.07 1.67
CA ILE A 326 0.87 7.38 2.02
C ILE A 326 0.72 6.69 3.38
N GLY A 327 0.12 7.37 4.35
CA GLY A 327 -0.15 6.81 5.68
C GLY A 327 -1.07 5.59 5.63
N VAL A 328 -2.09 5.62 4.80
CA VAL A 328 -2.99 4.47 4.59
C VAL A 328 -2.22 3.23 4.11
N ILE A 329 -1.31 3.39 3.15
CA ILE A 329 -0.50 2.29 2.60
C ILE A 329 0.50 1.76 3.65
N LEU A 330 1.09 2.67 4.43
CA LEU A 330 2.10 2.32 5.44
C LEU A 330 1.51 1.85 6.78
N ALA A 331 0.21 1.97 7.00
CA ALA A 331 -0.44 1.64 8.26
C ALA A 331 -0.13 0.20 8.73
N ILE A 332 -0.28 -0.78 7.83
CA ILE A 332 -0.04 -2.19 8.17
C ILE A 332 1.43 -2.47 8.46
N PRO A 333 2.40 -2.08 7.61
CA PRO A 333 3.82 -2.17 7.94
C PRO A 333 4.21 -1.54 9.27
N ALA A 334 3.67 -0.36 9.56
CA ALA A 334 3.96 0.34 10.81
C ALA A 334 3.40 -0.40 12.04
N LEU A 335 2.15 -0.87 11.97
CA LEU A 335 1.53 -1.65 13.04
C LEU A 335 2.23 -2.99 13.25
N ALA A 336 2.60 -3.68 12.17
CA ALA A 336 3.34 -4.94 12.23
C ALA A 336 4.72 -4.73 12.90
N THR A 337 5.42 -3.67 12.51
CA THR A 337 6.69 -3.28 13.14
C THR A 337 6.52 -2.98 14.62
N ALA A 338 5.50 -2.19 14.99
CA ALA A 338 5.21 -1.88 16.39
C ALA A 338 4.90 -3.15 17.22
N LYS A 339 4.12 -4.09 16.66
CA LYS A 339 3.81 -5.38 17.29
C LYS A 339 5.09 -6.19 17.53
N ILE A 340 5.98 -6.29 16.53
CA ILE A 340 7.25 -7.02 16.65
C ILE A 340 8.10 -6.41 17.78
N ILE A 341 8.26 -5.10 17.76
CA ILE A 341 9.05 -4.39 18.79
C ILE A 341 8.46 -4.65 20.17
N TYR A 342 7.16 -4.43 20.33
CA TYR A 342 6.47 -4.64 21.60
C TYR A 342 6.63 -6.09 22.11
N THR A 343 6.35 -7.07 21.25
CA THR A 343 6.39 -8.49 21.66
C THR A 343 7.81 -8.93 22.07
N ASN A 344 8.83 -8.49 21.33
CA ASN A 344 10.21 -8.89 21.65
C ASN A 344 10.73 -8.18 22.91
N LEU A 345 10.43 -6.89 23.09
CA LEU A 345 10.79 -6.17 24.30
C LEU A 345 10.07 -6.73 25.52
N TYR A 346 8.76 -7.02 25.41
CA TYR A 346 7.99 -7.61 26.51
C TYR A 346 8.51 -8.98 26.92
N MET A 347 8.77 -9.87 25.94
CA MET A 347 9.31 -11.22 26.22
C MET A 347 10.68 -11.17 26.86
N ASP A 348 11.54 -10.24 26.46
CA ASP A 348 12.89 -10.09 27.01
C ASP A 348 12.83 -9.62 28.48
N ILE A 349 12.00 -8.62 28.77
CA ILE A 349 11.76 -8.12 30.14
C ILE A 349 11.15 -9.22 31.02
N TYR A 350 10.15 -9.95 30.51
CA TYR A 350 9.48 -11.01 31.25
C TYR A 350 10.43 -12.16 31.62
N ASN A 351 11.26 -12.59 30.65
CA ASN A 351 12.25 -13.67 30.87
C ASN A 351 13.37 -13.23 31.82
N ALA A 352 13.78 -11.96 31.77
CA ALA A 352 14.74 -11.41 32.72
C ALA A 352 14.21 -11.43 34.17
N GLY A 353 12.91 -11.14 34.35
CA GLY A 353 12.27 -11.18 35.67
C GLY A 353 12.03 -12.57 36.25
N GLN A 354 12.02 -13.64 35.42
CA GLN A 354 11.91 -15.04 35.92
C GLN A 354 13.26 -15.66 36.31
N ASN A 355 14.36 -15.11 35.86
CA ASN A 355 15.71 -15.57 36.13
C ASN A 355 16.37 -14.86 37.33
N THR A 356 15.64 -13.96 37.99
CA THR A 356 15.99 -13.31 39.26
C THR A 356 15.20 -13.91 40.40
#